data_dd62e77fac6405f31db89d340b9814c5
#
_entry.id   dd62e77fac6405f31db89d340b9814c5
#
_cell.length_a   1.000
_cell.length_b   1.000
_cell.length_c   1.000
_cell.angle_alpha   90.00
_cell.angle_beta   90.00
_cell.angle_gamma   90.00
#
_symmetry.space_group_name_H-M   'P 1'
#
loop_
_entity.id
_entity.type
_entity.pdbx_description
1 polymer ?
#
loop_
_entity_poly.entity_id
_entity_poly.type
_entity_poly.pdbx_seq_one_letter_code
_entity_poly.pdbx_strand_id
1 'polypeptide(L)'
;MNIILLGAPGAGKGTQASKIANKYKLLHISTGDIFRANIKNGTKIGKLAKSYTDAGKLVPDEVTCDIVKDRLTWDDAQDGFMLDGFPRNLFQAQELDKFAKVDMCLNIEVDEGLLMDRICGRRVCSCGQTYHISTLNGATSCAKCGNKLYQRKDDVPETVKTRLDTYKSQTAPLIDYYRSQGKLECVTSGEGSPDDVFEEVCKIFAKYGK
;
A
#
# COMPACT_ATOMS: atom_id res chain seq x y z
N MET A 1 -4.47 16.76 5.76
CA MET A 1 -4.82 16.17 4.46
C MET A 1 -4.82 14.66 4.57
N ASN A 2 -5.92 14.03 4.18
CA ASN A 2 -6.11 12.58 4.32
C ASN A 2 -6.15 11.94 2.95
N ILE A 3 -5.25 10.98 2.70
CA ILE A 3 -5.00 10.42 1.38
C ILE A 3 -5.17 8.91 1.41
N ILE A 4 -5.71 8.37 0.33
CA ILE A 4 -5.70 6.94 0.04
C ILE A 4 -4.69 6.68 -1.08
N LEU A 5 -3.84 5.67 -0.91
CA LEU A 5 -3.01 5.12 -1.98
C LEU A 5 -3.69 3.90 -2.59
N LEU A 6 -4.07 4.02 -3.84
CA LEU A 6 -4.67 2.96 -4.64
C LEU A 6 -3.68 2.47 -5.70
N GLY A 7 -3.87 1.26 -6.18
CA GLY A 7 -3.04 0.64 -7.21
C GLY A 7 -2.83 -0.85 -6.95
N ALA A 8 -2.52 -1.59 -8.00
CA ALA A 8 -2.32 -3.03 -7.94
C ALA A 8 -1.19 -3.45 -6.97
N PRO A 9 -1.19 -4.68 -6.46
CA PRO A 9 0.02 -5.24 -5.88
C PRO A 9 1.19 -5.08 -6.86
N GLY A 10 2.35 -4.64 -6.35
CA GLY A 10 3.51 -4.36 -7.21
C GLY A 10 3.57 -2.98 -7.86
N ALA A 11 2.52 -2.15 -7.76
CA ALA A 11 2.48 -0.82 -8.37
C ALA A 11 3.47 0.22 -7.77
N GLY A 12 4.14 -0.10 -6.66
CA GLY A 12 5.10 0.81 -6.04
C GLY A 12 4.52 1.71 -4.94
N LYS A 13 3.28 1.43 -4.47
CA LYS A 13 2.61 2.21 -3.40
C LYS A 13 3.50 2.49 -2.20
N GLY A 14 4.11 1.46 -1.60
CA GLY A 14 4.96 1.61 -0.42
C GLY A 14 6.20 2.47 -0.67
N THR A 15 6.76 2.44 -1.88
CA THR A 15 7.89 3.30 -2.27
C THR A 15 7.46 4.75 -2.33
N GLN A 16 6.35 5.03 -2.99
CA GLN A 16 5.80 6.39 -3.07
C GLN A 16 5.31 6.87 -1.70
N ALA A 17 4.68 6.00 -0.91
CA ALA A 17 4.26 6.31 0.46
C ALA A 17 5.42 6.82 1.32
N SER A 18 6.58 6.15 1.26
CA SER A 18 7.76 6.57 2.01
C SER A 18 8.26 7.96 1.57
N LYS A 19 8.26 8.24 0.26
CA LYS A 19 8.66 9.55 -0.28
C LYS A 19 7.67 10.65 0.10
N ILE A 20 6.37 10.38 -0.03
CA ILE A 20 5.28 11.30 0.35
C ILE A 20 5.37 11.62 1.85
N ALA A 21 5.45 10.59 2.71
CA ALA A 21 5.53 10.75 4.15
C ALA A 21 6.72 11.63 4.57
N ASN A 22 7.88 11.40 3.94
CA ASN A 22 9.09 12.18 4.24
C ASN A 22 8.96 13.65 3.81
N LYS A 23 8.46 13.92 2.60
CA LYS A 23 8.38 15.28 2.05
C LYS A 23 7.26 16.09 2.67
N TYR A 24 6.07 15.51 2.80
CA TYR A 24 4.85 16.21 3.22
C TYR A 24 4.50 16.00 4.69
N LYS A 25 5.31 15.23 5.44
CA LYS A 25 5.12 14.93 6.87
C LYS A 25 3.76 14.28 7.17
N LEU A 26 3.25 13.49 6.23
CA LEU A 26 2.01 12.74 6.42
C LEU A 26 2.29 11.41 7.10
N LEU A 27 1.43 11.06 8.05
CA LEU A 27 1.48 9.75 8.70
C LEU A 27 1.14 8.65 7.68
N HIS A 28 2.05 7.68 7.50
CA HIS A 28 1.81 6.51 6.65
C HIS A 28 1.21 5.37 7.49
N ILE A 29 -0.02 4.97 7.18
CA ILE A 29 -0.73 3.85 7.79
C ILE A 29 -0.90 2.75 6.76
N SER A 30 -0.14 1.67 6.89
CA SER A 30 -0.22 0.50 6.02
C SER A 30 -0.91 -0.66 6.74
N THR A 31 -2.11 -1.03 6.29
CA THR A 31 -2.82 -2.21 6.84
C THR A 31 -2.02 -3.49 6.65
N GLY A 32 -1.30 -3.61 5.55
CA GLY A 32 -0.40 -4.74 5.33
C GLY A 32 0.70 -4.83 6.39
N ASP A 33 1.29 -3.70 6.81
CA ASP A 33 2.31 -3.68 7.86
C ASP A 33 1.70 -3.96 9.24
N ILE A 34 0.51 -3.43 9.52
CA ILE A 34 -0.22 -3.71 10.76
C ILE A 34 -0.48 -5.23 10.88
N PHE A 35 -1.00 -5.87 9.83
CA PHE A 35 -1.22 -7.31 9.86
C PHE A 35 0.07 -8.11 9.97
N ARG A 36 1.14 -7.75 9.26
CA ARG A 36 2.45 -8.40 9.38
C ARG A 36 3.02 -8.30 10.79
N ALA A 37 2.91 -7.15 11.44
CA ALA A 37 3.33 -6.96 12.82
C ALA A 37 2.52 -7.85 13.78
N ASN A 38 1.20 -7.90 13.61
CA ASN A 38 0.32 -8.76 14.41
C ASN A 38 0.64 -10.27 14.23
N ILE A 39 0.89 -10.68 12.98
CA ILE A 39 1.30 -12.08 12.67
C ILE A 39 2.63 -12.41 13.35
N LYS A 40 3.61 -11.52 13.25
CA LYS A 40 4.94 -11.69 13.87
C LYS A 40 4.83 -11.80 15.40
N ASN A 41 3.96 -11.01 16.00
CA ASN A 41 3.75 -10.97 17.46
C ASN A 41 2.75 -12.05 17.96
N GLY A 42 2.18 -12.85 17.06
CA GLY A 42 1.29 -13.96 17.42
C GLY A 42 -0.03 -13.55 18.08
N THR A 43 -0.50 -12.30 17.86
CA THR A 43 -1.78 -11.79 18.41
C THR A 43 -2.99 -12.57 17.88
N LYS A 44 -4.15 -12.43 18.52
CA LYS A 44 -5.40 -13.03 18.01
C LYS A 44 -5.70 -12.58 16.58
N ILE A 45 -5.57 -11.29 16.32
CA ILE A 45 -5.75 -10.70 14.98
C ILE A 45 -4.69 -11.26 14.01
N GLY A 46 -3.43 -11.37 14.43
CA GLY A 46 -2.36 -11.94 13.62
C GLY A 46 -2.59 -13.40 13.24
N LYS A 47 -3.10 -14.21 14.15
CA LYS A 47 -3.48 -15.61 13.87
C LYS A 47 -4.62 -15.70 12.86
N LEU A 48 -5.64 -14.86 12.98
CA LEU A 48 -6.73 -14.77 12.02
C LEU A 48 -6.22 -14.28 10.65
N ALA A 49 -5.52 -13.17 10.61
CA ALA A 49 -5.06 -12.54 9.36
C ALA A 49 -4.10 -13.44 8.57
N LYS A 50 -3.32 -14.27 9.26
CA LYS A 50 -2.32 -15.12 8.61
C LYS A 50 -2.90 -16.06 7.55
N SER A 51 -4.03 -16.71 7.83
CA SER A 51 -4.67 -17.65 6.90
C SER A 51 -5.14 -16.96 5.60
N TYR A 52 -5.58 -15.70 5.70
CA TYR A 52 -6.00 -14.91 4.53
C TYR A 52 -4.79 -14.38 3.76
N THR A 53 -3.81 -13.81 4.46
CA THR A 53 -2.63 -13.21 3.81
C THR A 53 -1.75 -14.26 3.12
N ASP A 54 -1.57 -15.43 3.74
CA ASP A 54 -0.80 -16.55 3.15
C ASP A 54 -1.49 -17.07 1.87
N ALA A 55 -2.82 -16.98 1.78
CA ALA A 55 -3.62 -17.35 0.60
C ALA A 55 -3.80 -16.21 -0.42
N GLY A 56 -3.24 -15.03 -0.19
CA GLY A 56 -3.40 -13.85 -1.06
C GLY A 56 -4.81 -13.23 -1.03
N LYS A 57 -5.63 -13.57 -0.04
CA LYS A 57 -6.99 -13.07 0.16
C LYS A 57 -7.02 -11.87 1.09
N LEU A 58 -8.13 -11.13 1.07
CA LEU A 58 -8.37 -10.05 2.03
C LEU A 58 -8.74 -10.61 3.39
N VAL A 59 -8.24 -9.99 4.46
CA VAL A 59 -8.73 -10.21 5.83
C VAL A 59 -10.16 -9.71 5.91
N PRO A 60 -11.07 -10.32 6.72
CA PRO A 60 -12.46 -9.90 6.83
C PRO A 60 -12.61 -8.38 7.02
N ASP A 61 -13.61 -7.82 6.35
CA ASP A 61 -13.79 -6.37 6.24
C ASP A 61 -13.98 -5.70 7.60
N GLU A 62 -14.79 -6.29 8.47
CA GLU A 62 -15.07 -5.76 9.81
C GLU A 62 -13.78 -5.65 10.62
N VAL A 63 -12.93 -6.69 10.59
CA VAL A 63 -11.65 -6.70 11.31
C VAL A 63 -10.71 -5.63 10.76
N THR A 64 -10.69 -5.46 9.43
CA THR A 64 -9.85 -4.46 8.78
C THR A 64 -10.34 -3.05 9.06
N CYS A 65 -11.65 -2.81 9.00
CA CYS A 65 -12.26 -1.51 9.32
C CYS A 65 -12.02 -1.12 10.77
N ASP A 66 -12.21 -2.05 11.72
CA ASP A 66 -11.99 -1.80 13.14
C ASP A 66 -10.56 -1.41 13.46
N ILE A 67 -9.58 -2.11 12.85
CA ILE A 67 -8.15 -1.78 13.01
C ILE A 67 -7.83 -0.38 12.49
N VAL A 68 -8.35 -0.02 11.31
CA VAL A 68 -8.10 1.30 10.74
C VAL A 68 -8.80 2.37 11.55
N LYS A 69 -10.04 2.15 11.95
CA LYS A 69 -10.80 3.08 12.80
C LYS A 69 -10.08 3.34 14.12
N ASP A 70 -9.64 2.28 14.82
CA ASP A 70 -8.85 2.41 16.04
C ASP A 70 -7.56 3.20 15.79
N ARG A 71 -6.80 2.86 14.73
CA ARG A 71 -5.53 3.53 14.41
C ARG A 71 -5.70 5.03 14.12
N LEU A 72 -6.81 5.44 13.53
CA LEU A 72 -7.11 6.84 13.22
C LEU A 72 -7.51 7.66 14.45
N THR A 73 -7.80 7.03 15.60
CA THR A 73 -8.06 7.75 16.86
C THR A 73 -6.78 8.20 17.58
N TRP A 74 -5.62 7.72 17.16
CA TRP A 74 -4.36 8.05 17.81
C TRP A 74 -3.94 9.49 17.49
N ASP A 75 -3.26 10.15 18.44
CA ASP A 75 -2.89 11.56 18.34
C ASP A 75 -2.08 11.91 17.08
N ASP A 76 -1.19 11.00 16.66
CA ASP A 76 -0.33 11.20 15.49
C ASP A 76 -1.10 11.17 14.15
N ALA A 77 -2.36 10.73 14.13
CA ALA A 77 -3.20 10.71 12.94
C ALA A 77 -4.02 12.00 12.75
N GLN A 78 -4.05 12.90 13.72
CA GLN A 78 -4.92 14.08 13.72
C GLN A 78 -4.47 15.15 12.73
N ASP A 79 -3.17 15.26 12.43
CA ASP A 79 -2.61 16.23 11.49
C ASP A 79 -2.73 15.81 10.00
N GLY A 80 -3.28 14.61 9.76
CA GLY A 80 -3.45 14.03 8.44
C GLY A 80 -2.69 12.73 8.27
N PHE A 81 -3.20 11.90 7.36
CA PHE A 81 -2.70 10.56 7.16
C PHE A 81 -2.74 10.13 5.70
N MET A 82 -2.02 9.07 5.42
CA MET A 82 -2.03 8.36 4.15
C MET A 82 -2.29 6.88 4.41
N LEU A 83 -3.42 6.36 3.91
CA LEU A 83 -3.79 4.95 4.01
C LEU A 83 -3.21 4.16 2.83
N ASP A 84 -2.45 3.10 3.11
CA ASP A 84 -1.91 2.16 2.13
C ASP A 84 -2.49 0.77 2.38
N GLY A 85 -3.18 0.24 1.36
CA GLY A 85 -3.83 -1.06 1.43
C GLY A 85 -5.18 -1.07 2.12
N PHE A 86 -5.79 0.08 2.32
CA PHE A 86 -7.17 0.29 2.76
C PHE A 86 -7.69 1.61 2.16
N PRO A 87 -8.95 1.65 1.67
CA PRO A 87 -9.86 0.52 1.50
C PRO A 87 -9.42 -0.41 0.35
N ARG A 88 -9.89 -1.65 0.34
CA ARG A 88 -9.66 -2.63 -0.73
C ARG A 88 -10.92 -3.11 -1.43
N ASN A 89 -12.08 -2.67 -1.01
CA ASN A 89 -13.36 -2.91 -1.68
C ASN A 89 -14.35 -1.79 -1.34
N LEU A 90 -15.51 -1.79 -2.00
CA LEU A 90 -16.53 -0.76 -1.83
C LEU A 90 -17.09 -0.71 -0.41
N PHE A 91 -17.27 -1.86 0.24
CA PHE A 91 -17.74 -1.90 1.63
C PHE A 91 -16.79 -1.14 2.56
N GLN A 92 -15.49 -1.44 2.47
CA GLN A 92 -14.47 -0.74 3.27
C GLN A 92 -14.42 0.77 2.97
N ALA A 93 -14.61 1.18 1.70
CA ALA A 93 -14.64 2.59 1.33
C ALA A 93 -15.85 3.32 1.95
N GLN A 94 -17.01 2.69 1.89
CA GLN A 94 -18.24 3.23 2.50
C GLN A 94 -18.17 3.27 4.03
N GLU A 95 -17.52 2.28 4.67
CA GLU A 95 -17.27 2.32 6.11
C GLU A 95 -16.28 3.45 6.47
N LEU A 96 -15.20 3.62 5.68
CA LEU A 96 -14.24 4.71 5.88
C LEU A 96 -14.92 6.09 5.84
N ASP A 97 -15.82 6.31 4.90
CA ASP A 97 -16.55 7.59 4.75
C ASP A 97 -17.40 7.96 5.99
N LYS A 98 -17.72 6.98 6.86
CA LYS A 98 -18.49 7.23 8.10
C LYS A 98 -17.62 7.81 9.23
N PHE A 99 -16.32 7.55 9.24
CA PHE A 99 -15.44 7.94 10.35
C PHE A 99 -14.22 8.77 9.93
N ALA A 100 -13.95 8.94 8.63
CA ALA A 100 -12.85 9.77 8.17
C ALA A 100 -13.19 10.49 6.86
N LYS A 101 -12.83 11.77 6.79
CA LYS A 101 -12.91 12.53 5.53
C LYS A 101 -11.67 12.23 4.70
N VAL A 102 -11.86 11.78 3.47
CA VAL A 102 -10.80 11.58 2.47
C VAL A 102 -10.77 12.80 1.54
N ASP A 103 -9.57 13.40 1.40
CA ASP A 103 -9.37 14.56 0.54
C ASP A 103 -8.95 14.15 -0.88
N MET A 104 -8.15 13.07 -1.01
CA MET A 104 -7.62 12.60 -2.28
C MET A 104 -7.42 11.08 -2.28
N CYS A 105 -7.69 10.43 -3.40
CA CYS A 105 -7.28 9.07 -3.71
C CYS A 105 -6.22 9.11 -4.82
N LEU A 106 -4.99 8.79 -4.50
CA LEU A 106 -3.88 8.71 -5.45
C LEU A 106 -3.76 7.28 -5.97
N ASN A 107 -4.13 7.07 -7.23
CA ASN A 107 -4.01 5.78 -7.90
C ASN A 107 -2.67 5.69 -8.66
N ILE A 108 -1.88 4.66 -8.37
CA ILE A 108 -0.63 4.37 -9.08
C ILE A 108 -0.91 3.27 -10.10
N GLU A 109 -0.96 3.65 -11.36
CA GLU A 109 -1.19 2.78 -12.50
C GLU A 109 0.10 2.12 -12.97
N VAL A 110 0.04 0.85 -13.30
CA VAL A 110 1.17 0.06 -13.79
C VAL A 110 0.67 -0.92 -14.85
N ASP A 111 1.48 -1.10 -15.90
CA ASP A 111 1.25 -2.16 -16.86
C ASP A 111 1.21 -3.53 -16.17
N GLU A 112 0.17 -4.31 -16.47
CA GLU A 112 -0.06 -5.60 -15.84
C GLU A 112 1.11 -6.58 -16.08
N GLY A 113 1.75 -6.51 -17.25
CA GLY A 113 2.91 -7.34 -17.60
C GLY A 113 4.10 -7.16 -16.67
N LEU A 114 4.23 -6.00 -16.03
CA LEU A 114 5.32 -5.70 -15.10
C LEU A 114 5.05 -6.16 -13.67
N LEU A 115 3.78 -6.41 -13.30
CA LEU A 115 3.40 -6.62 -11.91
C LEU A 115 3.97 -7.90 -11.32
N MET A 116 3.94 -9.01 -12.09
CA MET A 116 4.42 -10.31 -11.62
C MET A 116 5.91 -10.25 -11.29
N ASP A 117 6.73 -9.71 -12.20
CA ASP A 117 8.18 -9.57 -11.98
C ASP A 117 8.47 -8.67 -10.78
N ARG A 118 7.83 -7.49 -10.71
CA ARG A 118 8.00 -6.55 -9.60
C ARG A 118 7.72 -7.16 -8.23
N ILE A 119 6.69 -8.03 -8.12
CA ILE A 119 6.33 -8.64 -6.84
C ILE A 119 7.25 -9.81 -6.52
N CYS A 120 7.48 -10.72 -7.45
CA CYS A 120 8.30 -11.90 -7.22
C CYS A 120 9.79 -11.52 -7.04
N GLY A 121 10.24 -10.48 -7.73
CA GLY A 121 11.60 -9.94 -7.58
C GLY A 121 11.80 -9.08 -6.33
N ARG A 122 10.74 -8.74 -5.60
CA ARG A 122 10.82 -7.88 -4.42
C ARG A 122 11.62 -8.52 -3.29
N ARG A 123 12.45 -7.69 -2.66
CA ARG A 123 13.14 -8.01 -1.40
C ARG A 123 12.87 -6.89 -0.41
N VAL A 124 12.62 -7.26 0.83
CA VAL A 124 12.27 -6.30 1.89
C VAL A 124 13.22 -6.43 3.06
N CYS A 125 13.40 -5.33 3.76
CA CYS A 125 14.16 -5.26 5.00
C CYS A 125 13.25 -5.02 6.20
N SER A 126 13.66 -5.47 7.38
CA SER A 126 12.96 -5.20 8.64
C SER A 126 12.84 -3.70 8.96
N CYS A 127 13.67 -2.84 8.37
CA CYS A 127 13.60 -1.39 8.51
C CYS A 127 12.56 -0.72 7.56
N GLY A 128 11.78 -1.51 6.79
CA GLY A 128 10.79 -1.02 5.85
C GLY A 128 11.29 -0.75 4.43
N GLN A 129 12.62 -0.77 4.18
CA GLN A 129 13.15 -0.57 2.83
C GLN A 129 12.77 -1.74 1.91
N THR A 130 12.50 -1.40 0.66
CA THR A 130 12.14 -2.36 -0.39
C THR A 130 13.08 -2.22 -1.58
N TYR A 131 13.49 -3.35 -2.13
CA TYR A 131 14.40 -3.49 -3.26
C TYR A 131 13.81 -4.45 -4.29
N HIS A 132 14.33 -4.39 -5.51
CA HIS A 132 14.11 -5.41 -6.54
C HIS A 132 15.42 -6.18 -6.79
N ILE A 133 15.33 -7.48 -7.06
CA ILE A 133 16.52 -8.33 -7.27
C ILE A 133 17.41 -7.82 -8.39
N SER A 134 16.83 -7.24 -9.45
CA SER A 134 17.58 -6.68 -10.58
C SER A 134 18.50 -5.51 -10.20
N THR A 135 18.19 -4.80 -9.10
CA THR A 135 18.97 -3.64 -8.66
C THR A 135 19.96 -3.97 -7.54
N LEU A 136 19.89 -5.18 -6.99
CA LEU A 136 20.72 -5.56 -5.86
C LEU A 136 22.13 -6.02 -6.23
N ASN A 137 22.39 -6.35 -7.52
CA ASN A 137 23.69 -6.84 -7.99
C ASN A 137 24.30 -7.93 -7.09
N GLY A 138 23.45 -8.85 -6.60
CA GLY A 138 23.86 -9.92 -5.68
C GLY A 138 23.91 -9.53 -4.20
N ALA A 139 23.68 -8.28 -3.83
CA ALA A 139 23.65 -7.87 -2.43
C ALA A 139 22.48 -8.53 -1.67
N THR A 140 22.77 -9.05 -0.48
CA THR A 140 21.79 -9.71 0.39
C THR A 140 21.43 -8.91 1.62
N SER A 141 22.03 -7.73 1.79
CA SER A 141 21.86 -6.85 2.93
C SER A 141 21.29 -5.48 2.52
N CYS A 142 20.55 -4.88 3.43
CA CYS A 142 19.94 -3.57 3.24
C CYS A 142 21.00 -2.45 3.22
N ALA A 143 21.02 -1.63 2.17
CA ALA A 143 21.94 -0.50 2.06
C ALA A 143 21.73 0.57 3.15
N LYS A 144 20.48 0.65 3.72
CA LYS A 144 20.16 1.65 4.75
C LYS A 144 20.60 1.22 6.17
N CYS A 145 20.46 -0.05 6.54
CA CYS A 145 20.65 -0.48 7.93
C CYS A 145 21.48 -1.76 8.09
N GLY A 146 21.99 -2.34 6.99
CA GLY A 146 22.82 -3.55 7.02
C GLY A 146 22.08 -4.86 7.28
N ASN A 147 20.80 -4.84 7.68
CA ASN A 147 20.06 -6.05 7.98
C ASN A 147 19.82 -6.89 6.72
N LYS A 148 19.73 -8.23 6.90
CA LYS A 148 19.47 -9.18 5.82
C LYS A 148 18.13 -8.89 5.12
N LEU A 149 18.16 -8.94 3.80
CA LEU A 149 16.96 -8.85 2.95
C LEU A 149 16.25 -10.20 2.88
N TYR A 150 14.93 -10.18 2.79
CA TYR A 150 14.12 -11.39 2.62
C TYR A 150 12.98 -11.16 1.62
N GLN A 151 12.49 -12.23 1.02
CA GLN A 151 11.26 -12.23 0.23
C GLN A 151 10.07 -12.45 1.17
N ARG A 152 8.97 -11.74 0.93
CA ARG A 152 7.73 -11.98 1.66
C ARG A 152 7.16 -13.35 1.28
N LYS A 153 6.46 -14.01 2.19
CA LYS A 153 5.84 -15.31 1.94
C LYS A 153 4.76 -15.25 0.87
N ASP A 154 4.09 -14.13 0.76
CA ASP A 154 3.02 -13.86 -0.21
C ASP A 154 3.52 -13.30 -1.56
N ASP A 155 4.85 -13.26 -1.78
CA ASP A 155 5.47 -12.81 -3.04
C ASP A 155 5.90 -13.99 -3.95
N VAL A 156 5.25 -15.14 -3.78
CA VAL A 156 5.43 -16.32 -4.66
C VAL A 156 4.38 -16.30 -5.78
N PRO A 157 4.70 -16.81 -7.00
CA PRO A 157 3.87 -16.65 -8.19
C PRO A 157 2.40 -17.03 -7.99
N GLU A 158 2.13 -18.16 -7.33
CA GLU A 158 0.78 -18.67 -7.09
C GLU A 158 -0.05 -17.71 -6.24
N THR A 159 0.54 -17.20 -5.14
CA THR A 159 -0.12 -16.24 -4.26
C THR A 159 -0.27 -14.88 -4.95
N VAL A 160 0.74 -14.46 -5.73
CA VAL A 160 0.70 -13.20 -6.48
C VAL A 160 -0.45 -13.20 -7.48
N LYS A 161 -0.68 -14.31 -8.21
CA LYS A 161 -1.82 -14.44 -9.12
C LYS A 161 -3.14 -14.20 -8.38
N THR A 162 -3.36 -14.87 -7.24
CA THR A 162 -4.56 -14.67 -6.42
C THR A 162 -4.71 -13.22 -5.97
N ARG A 163 -3.62 -12.56 -5.59
CA ARG A 163 -3.63 -11.14 -5.18
C ARG A 163 -4.01 -10.20 -6.33
N LEU A 164 -3.55 -10.47 -7.54
CA LEU A 164 -3.90 -9.69 -8.73
C LEU A 164 -5.38 -9.91 -9.10
N ASP A 165 -5.87 -11.15 -9.06
CA ASP A 165 -7.28 -11.46 -9.31
C ASP A 165 -8.19 -10.80 -8.25
N THR A 166 -7.79 -10.84 -6.98
CA THR A 166 -8.50 -10.16 -5.88
C THR A 166 -8.50 -8.64 -6.08
N TYR A 167 -7.38 -8.06 -6.50
CA TYR A 167 -7.31 -6.63 -6.81
C TYR A 167 -8.27 -6.26 -7.95
N LYS A 168 -8.25 -6.99 -9.06
CA LYS A 168 -9.11 -6.72 -10.21
C LYS A 168 -10.59 -6.77 -9.87
N SER A 169 -11.00 -7.79 -9.12
CA SER A 169 -12.40 -8.03 -8.82
C SER A 169 -12.94 -7.16 -7.68
N GLN A 170 -12.14 -6.83 -6.68
CA GLN A 170 -12.61 -6.15 -5.47
C GLN A 170 -12.12 -4.72 -5.32
N THR A 171 -10.85 -4.45 -5.68
CA THR A 171 -10.22 -3.17 -5.39
C THR A 171 -10.27 -2.19 -6.57
N ALA A 172 -10.10 -2.67 -7.79
CA ALA A 172 -10.14 -1.82 -8.98
C ALA A 172 -11.45 -1.00 -9.12
N PRO A 173 -12.64 -1.49 -8.72
CA PRO A 173 -13.86 -0.69 -8.71
C PRO A 173 -13.80 0.58 -7.85
N LEU A 174 -12.86 0.68 -6.91
CA LEU A 174 -12.64 1.91 -6.13
C LEU A 174 -12.15 3.08 -6.98
N ILE A 175 -11.54 2.81 -8.12
CA ILE A 175 -11.11 3.85 -9.08
C ILE A 175 -12.33 4.68 -9.51
N ASP A 176 -13.41 4.01 -9.92
CA ASP A 176 -14.63 4.69 -10.34
C ASP A 176 -15.37 5.31 -9.15
N TYR A 177 -15.34 4.66 -7.99
CA TYR A 177 -15.92 5.21 -6.76
C TYR A 177 -15.30 6.56 -6.38
N TYR A 178 -13.98 6.69 -6.36
CA TYR A 178 -13.32 7.97 -6.04
C TYR A 178 -13.34 8.96 -7.21
N ARG A 179 -13.37 8.46 -8.45
CA ARG A 179 -13.58 9.32 -9.63
C ARG A 179 -14.92 10.01 -9.59
N SER A 180 -16.00 9.31 -9.28
CA SER A 180 -17.35 9.88 -9.18
C SER A 180 -17.48 10.95 -8.08
N GLN A 181 -16.62 10.88 -7.05
CA GLN A 181 -16.54 11.88 -5.98
C GLN A 181 -15.60 13.06 -6.31
N GLY A 182 -14.94 13.08 -7.46
CA GLY A 182 -13.96 14.11 -7.83
C GLY A 182 -12.68 14.08 -7.00
N LYS A 183 -12.37 12.94 -6.36
CA LYS A 183 -11.20 12.78 -5.46
C LYS A 183 -10.05 11.98 -6.07
N LEU A 184 -10.24 11.42 -7.27
CA LEU A 184 -9.24 10.56 -7.90
C LEU A 184 -8.18 11.39 -8.61
N GLU A 185 -6.92 11.11 -8.31
CA GLU A 185 -5.74 11.53 -9.07
C GLU A 185 -4.96 10.29 -9.50
N CYS A 186 -4.39 10.29 -10.70
CA CYS A 186 -3.65 9.14 -11.23
C CYS A 186 -2.22 9.52 -11.60
N VAL A 187 -1.29 8.60 -11.34
CA VAL A 187 0.09 8.64 -11.84
C VAL A 187 0.45 7.29 -12.44
N THR A 188 1.25 7.29 -13.49
CA THR A 188 1.69 6.05 -14.14
C THR A 188 3.09 5.67 -13.70
N SER A 189 3.24 4.45 -13.18
CA SER A 189 4.52 3.86 -12.82
C SER A 189 4.96 2.90 -13.93
N GLY A 190 5.65 3.44 -14.94
CA GLY A 190 6.20 2.66 -16.06
C GLY A 190 7.58 2.06 -15.76
N GLU A 191 8.42 1.99 -16.79
CA GLU A 191 9.82 1.51 -16.70
C GLU A 191 10.79 2.55 -16.09
N GLY A 192 10.31 3.78 -15.87
CA GLY A 192 11.08 4.86 -15.27
C GLY A 192 11.41 4.61 -13.78
N SER A 193 12.23 5.50 -13.24
CA SER A 193 12.65 5.42 -11.84
C SER A 193 11.50 5.73 -10.88
N PRO A 194 11.56 5.26 -9.62
CA PRO A 194 10.62 5.70 -8.59
C PRO A 194 10.64 7.21 -8.33
N ASP A 195 11.70 7.91 -8.71
CA ASP A 195 11.81 9.35 -8.57
C ASP A 195 10.99 10.09 -9.63
N ASP A 196 10.96 9.60 -10.88
CA ASP A 196 10.12 10.16 -11.94
C ASP A 196 8.64 10.13 -11.56
N VAL A 197 8.18 8.98 -11.03
CA VAL A 197 6.81 8.84 -10.50
C VAL A 197 6.56 9.82 -9.36
N PHE A 198 7.55 10.02 -8.49
CA PHE A 198 7.42 10.95 -7.37
C PHE A 198 7.34 12.41 -7.79
N GLU A 199 8.01 12.80 -8.88
CA GLU A 199 7.87 14.14 -9.45
C GLU A 199 6.44 14.40 -9.92
N GLU A 200 5.79 13.42 -10.59
CA GLU A 200 4.38 13.53 -10.96
C GLU A 200 3.48 13.62 -9.72
N VAL A 201 3.74 12.83 -8.68
CA VAL A 201 3.05 12.94 -7.40
C VAL A 201 3.18 14.34 -6.82
N CYS A 202 4.38 14.94 -6.86
CA CYS A 202 4.58 16.31 -6.37
C CYS A 202 3.77 17.35 -7.14
N LYS A 203 3.63 17.21 -8.47
CA LYS A 203 2.78 18.08 -9.27
C LYS A 203 1.31 18.00 -8.85
N ILE A 204 0.84 16.78 -8.51
CA ILE A 204 -0.52 16.59 -8.00
C ILE A 204 -0.66 17.29 -6.64
N PHE A 205 0.25 17.06 -5.70
CA PHE A 205 0.19 17.68 -4.37
C PHE A 205 0.20 19.22 -4.43
N ALA A 206 0.90 19.81 -5.38
CA ALA A 206 0.90 21.26 -5.58
C ALA A 206 -0.51 21.81 -5.91
N LYS A 207 -1.39 21.05 -6.60
CA LYS A 207 -2.79 21.43 -6.84
C LYS A 207 -3.59 21.57 -5.54
N TYR A 208 -3.19 20.84 -4.49
CA TYR A 208 -3.82 20.83 -3.17
C TYR A 208 -3.13 21.77 -2.18
N GLY A 209 -2.23 22.63 -2.65
CA GLY A 209 -1.54 23.63 -1.82
C GLY A 209 -0.44 23.03 -0.90
N LYS A 210 0.15 21.92 -1.31
CA LYS A 210 1.20 21.22 -0.57
C LYS A 210 2.55 21.23 -1.30
#